data_c0089868ac7e5b118be7daec394be35a
#
_entry.id   c0089868ac7e5b118be7daec394be35a
#
_cell.length_a   1.000
_cell.length_b   1.000
_cell.length_c   1.000
_cell.angle_alpha   90.00
_cell.angle_beta   90.00
_cell.angle_gamma   90.00
#
_symmetry.space_group_name_H-M   'P 1'
#
loop_
_entity.id
_entity.type
_entity.pdbx_description
1 polymer ?
#
loop_
_entity_poly.entity_id
_entity_poly.type
_entity_poly.pdbx_seq_one_letter_code
_entity_poly.pdbx_strand_id
1 'polypeptide(L)'
;MKRGSVIFDECGFLSDEMLKVYGAFAAVNKNFASGKDRDGHSIDPIRLRTFAINLPNQKFYISSASSTDTEFYRLYREFSKKQIMGDRDYCVIQVDCEVVLKPTIRGEVVNALLSRSTIETEMRTNPEKARREYYCEFTSDAGMNAIIRRGTIARNSETRAPLLYNDTGNRKFIIAYDPARSRDNSVILVMEIYQTEDGTYKGRIVNCVNLLDVGKKIKSPMRTPDQIEYLKQLILDYNGDAPDYENIECVLIDAGSGGGGVNIADFLMEDWRDKAGKTHRGLIDKEYSEEYVGRYPNAINKLRLVSPAQYKSIIYEALIEMLDIDAISFTTDYDNKGYLTVFEADEKKLAKEKKRISDDLKEKGLTGEEFAKKLEEELSQASCVTTKVVKLDPFQEIALANIDAMKEEMVNMVRKKRDSGKDSFELTPEKANKLHDDRSYCAALCAWWLSEKRLEGIRARKKPDVSSIIDMLPVRKGKQVDKIFG
;
A
#
# COMPACT_ATOMS: atom_id res chain seq x y z
N MET A 1 -10.92 -3.90 -46.30
CA MET A 1 -11.52 -3.63 -44.99
C MET A 1 -12.20 -2.28 -45.04
N LYS A 2 -13.50 -2.21 -44.80
CA LYS A 2 -14.20 -0.91 -44.69
C LYS A 2 -13.72 -0.25 -43.41
N ARG A 3 -13.18 0.94 -43.49
CA ARG A 3 -12.66 1.73 -42.38
C ARG A 3 -13.72 2.73 -41.96
N GLY A 4 -13.98 2.83 -40.71
CA GLY A 4 -15.02 3.67 -40.12
C GLY A 4 -14.69 3.93 -38.68
N SER A 5 -15.61 4.48 -37.92
CA SER A 5 -15.48 4.65 -36.50
C SER A 5 -15.30 3.30 -35.76
N VAL A 6 -14.52 3.28 -34.74
CA VAL A 6 -14.32 2.10 -33.86
C VAL A 6 -15.06 2.34 -32.56
N ILE A 7 -15.90 1.39 -32.19
CA ILE A 7 -16.64 1.39 -30.92
C ILE A 7 -16.04 0.28 -30.05
N PHE A 8 -15.58 0.64 -28.89
CA PHE A 8 -15.18 -0.27 -27.84
C PHE A 8 -16.31 -0.32 -26.84
N ASP A 9 -17.00 -1.44 -26.81
CA ASP A 9 -18.04 -1.69 -25.82
C ASP A 9 -17.42 -2.43 -24.62
N GLU A 10 -17.89 -2.13 -23.42
CA GLU A 10 -17.35 -2.64 -22.15
C GLU A 10 -15.83 -2.44 -22.03
N CYS A 11 -15.33 -1.30 -22.52
CA CYS A 11 -13.89 -1.05 -22.63
C CYS A 11 -13.17 -0.95 -21.29
N GLY A 12 -13.87 -0.74 -20.18
CA GLY A 12 -13.32 -0.81 -18.82
C GLY A 12 -12.85 -2.20 -18.42
N PHE A 13 -13.27 -3.23 -19.14
CA PHE A 13 -12.94 -4.64 -18.90
C PHE A 13 -12.04 -5.24 -19.99
N LEU A 14 -11.69 -4.46 -21.02
CA LEU A 14 -10.76 -4.89 -22.05
C LEU A 14 -9.31 -4.69 -21.60
N SER A 15 -8.42 -5.58 -22.05
CA SER A 15 -6.99 -5.43 -21.77
C SER A 15 -6.39 -4.21 -22.48
N ASP A 16 -5.37 -3.60 -21.88
CA ASP A 16 -4.63 -2.47 -22.44
C ASP A 16 -4.13 -2.75 -23.86
N GLU A 17 -3.69 -3.98 -24.10
CA GLU A 17 -3.21 -4.43 -25.41
C GLU A 17 -4.33 -4.41 -26.45
N MET A 18 -5.51 -4.88 -26.10
CA MET A 18 -6.68 -4.85 -26.99
C MET A 18 -7.06 -3.41 -27.37
N LEU A 19 -7.14 -2.52 -26.40
CA LEU A 19 -7.48 -1.11 -26.65
C LEU A 19 -6.45 -0.44 -27.56
N LYS A 20 -5.16 -0.73 -27.39
CA LYS A 20 -4.06 -0.19 -28.21
C LYS A 20 -4.07 -0.77 -29.63
N VAL A 21 -4.18 -2.08 -29.78
CA VAL A 21 -4.15 -2.76 -31.09
C VAL A 21 -5.36 -2.36 -31.92
N TYR A 22 -6.57 -2.47 -31.38
CA TYR A 22 -7.78 -2.13 -32.14
C TYR A 22 -7.96 -0.62 -32.35
N GLY A 23 -7.44 0.20 -31.43
CA GLY A 23 -7.39 1.66 -31.61
C GLY A 23 -6.58 2.09 -32.82
N ALA A 24 -5.60 1.30 -33.27
CA ALA A 24 -4.82 1.55 -34.46
C ALA A 24 -5.66 1.44 -35.75
N PHE A 25 -6.76 0.67 -35.75
CA PHE A 25 -7.64 0.57 -36.94
C PHE A 25 -8.35 1.89 -37.30
N ALA A 26 -8.52 2.77 -36.31
CA ALA A 26 -9.07 4.10 -36.54
C ALA A 26 -8.02 5.15 -36.96
N ALA A 27 -6.73 4.81 -36.95
CA ALA A 27 -5.64 5.76 -37.18
C ALA A 27 -5.47 6.15 -38.64
N VAL A 28 -6.02 5.36 -39.60
CA VAL A 28 -5.86 5.63 -41.02
C VAL A 28 -7.04 6.42 -41.55
N ASN A 29 -6.83 7.71 -41.69
CA ASN A 29 -7.76 8.63 -42.30
C ASN A 29 -7.72 8.43 -43.82
N LYS A 30 -8.60 7.58 -44.36
CA LYS A 30 -8.86 7.57 -45.80
C LYS A 30 -10.19 8.21 -46.04
N ASN A 31 -10.15 9.28 -46.80
CA ASN A 31 -11.35 9.89 -47.38
C ASN A 31 -12.04 8.89 -48.29
N PHE A 32 -13.15 8.32 -47.84
CA PHE A 32 -13.94 7.31 -48.59
C PHE A 32 -14.89 7.92 -49.59
N ALA A 33 -15.02 9.24 -49.60
CA ALA A 33 -15.71 9.90 -50.68
C ALA A 33 -14.86 9.78 -51.92
N SER A 34 -15.09 8.71 -52.68
CA SER A 34 -14.46 8.51 -54.00
C SER A 34 -14.92 9.53 -55.02
N GLY A 35 -15.71 10.52 -54.62
CA GLY A 35 -16.37 11.45 -55.52
C GLY A 35 -17.45 10.79 -56.36
N LYS A 36 -17.82 9.53 -56.07
CA LYS A 36 -18.87 8.78 -56.78
C LYS A 36 -19.95 8.33 -55.80
N ASP A 37 -21.21 8.39 -56.26
CA ASP A 37 -22.36 7.85 -55.53
C ASP A 37 -22.39 6.30 -55.59
N ARG A 38 -23.47 5.72 -55.05
CA ARG A 38 -23.67 4.26 -55.03
C ARG A 38 -23.72 3.65 -56.42
N ASP A 39 -24.18 4.43 -57.43
CA ASP A 39 -24.40 4.01 -58.80
C ASP A 39 -23.18 4.37 -59.68
N GLY A 40 -22.12 4.90 -59.09
CA GLY A 40 -20.86 5.21 -59.78
C GLY A 40 -20.80 6.58 -60.45
N HIS A 41 -21.82 7.43 -60.27
CA HIS A 41 -21.84 8.80 -60.80
C HIS A 41 -21.01 9.74 -59.95
N SER A 42 -20.37 10.74 -60.61
CA SER A 42 -19.60 11.78 -59.92
C SER A 42 -20.52 12.62 -59.04
N ILE A 43 -20.20 12.73 -57.77
CA ILE A 43 -20.87 13.62 -56.82
C ILE A 43 -20.35 15.05 -57.06
N ASP A 44 -21.28 16.01 -57.07
CA ASP A 44 -20.95 17.44 -57.20
C ASP A 44 -19.92 17.87 -56.20
N PRO A 45 -18.79 18.50 -56.61
CA PRO A 45 -17.74 18.97 -55.72
C PRO A 45 -18.22 19.92 -54.62
N ILE A 46 -19.34 20.65 -54.85
CA ILE A 46 -19.96 21.51 -53.85
C ILE A 46 -20.60 20.69 -52.74
N ARG A 47 -21.35 19.62 -53.12
CA ARG A 47 -21.89 18.67 -52.15
C ARG A 47 -20.82 17.91 -51.37
N LEU A 48 -19.71 17.57 -52.01
CA LEU A 48 -18.54 16.99 -51.35
C LEU A 48 -17.93 17.93 -50.32
N ARG A 49 -17.96 19.24 -50.50
CA ARG A 49 -17.48 20.25 -49.57
C ARG A 49 -18.44 20.51 -48.41
N THR A 50 -19.74 20.29 -48.59
CA THR A 50 -20.79 20.56 -47.59
C THR A 50 -21.00 19.39 -46.65
N PHE A 51 -20.76 18.17 -47.03
CA PHE A 51 -20.64 17.05 -46.11
C PHE A 51 -19.24 17.06 -45.56
N ALA A 52 -19.08 17.09 -44.26
CA ALA A 52 -17.82 17.08 -43.52
C ALA A 52 -16.92 15.88 -43.92
N ILE A 53 -16.36 16.01 -45.12
CA ILE A 53 -15.67 14.96 -45.88
C ILE A 53 -14.33 14.60 -45.19
N ASN A 54 -13.89 15.45 -44.29
CA ASN A 54 -12.63 15.31 -43.55
C ASN A 54 -12.83 15.03 -42.07
N LEU A 55 -13.96 14.52 -41.64
CA LEU A 55 -14.08 14.03 -40.29
C LEU A 55 -13.14 12.84 -40.10
N PRO A 56 -12.22 12.91 -39.15
CA PRO A 56 -11.37 11.78 -38.81
C PRO A 56 -12.24 10.62 -38.34
N ASN A 57 -11.74 9.39 -38.48
CA ASN A 57 -12.39 8.24 -37.90
C ASN A 57 -12.50 8.44 -36.40
N GLN A 58 -13.71 8.23 -35.88
CA GLN A 58 -13.97 8.43 -34.44
C GLN A 58 -13.73 7.15 -33.67
N LYS A 59 -13.31 7.30 -32.42
CA LYS A 59 -13.20 6.22 -31.44
C LYS A 59 -14.19 6.49 -30.33
N PHE A 60 -15.03 5.51 -30.07
CA PHE A 60 -15.98 5.56 -28.96
C PHE A 60 -15.57 4.51 -27.91
N TYR A 61 -15.44 4.93 -26.69
CA TYR A 61 -15.14 4.07 -25.55
C TYR A 61 -16.35 4.10 -24.64
N ILE A 62 -17.09 3.01 -24.60
CA ILE A 62 -18.35 2.88 -23.85
C ILE A 62 -18.14 1.81 -22.78
N SER A 63 -18.44 2.13 -21.53
CA SER A 63 -18.40 1.19 -20.42
C SER A 63 -19.02 1.79 -19.16
N SER A 64 -19.41 0.94 -18.21
CA SER A 64 -19.47 1.34 -16.81
C SER A 64 -18.08 1.73 -16.29
N ALA A 65 -18.03 2.46 -15.18
CA ALA A 65 -16.75 2.80 -14.57
C ALA A 65 -15.99 1.53 -14.16
N SER A 66 -14.68 1.58 -14.30
CA SER A 66 -13.77 0.47 -13.96
C SER A 66 -12.82 0.86 -12.83
N SER A 67 -11.76 0.10 -12.66
CA SER A 67 -10.70 0.47 -11.72
C SER A 67 -9.81 1.59 -12.26
N THR A 68 -9.24 2.40 -11.36
CA THR A 68 -8.36 3.52 -11.68
C THR A 68 -7.00 3.11 -12.28
N ASP A 69 -6.67 1.83 -12.28
CA ASP A 69 -5.44 1.28 -12.89
C ASP A 69 -5.63 0.84 -14.34
N THR A 70 -6.85 0.95 -14.91
CA THR A 70 -7.16 0.56 -16.29
C THR A 70 -6.78 1.63 -17.31
N GLU A 71 -6.50 1.21 -18.56
CA GLU A 71 -6.30 2.13 -19.69
C GLU A 71 -7.56 2.98 -19.94
N PHE A 72 -8.74 2.44 -19.69
CA PHE A 72 -10.00 3.17 -19.82
C PHE A 72 -10.05 4.38 -18.88
N TYR A 73 -9.62 4.23 -17.62
CA TYR A 73 -9.53 5.35 -16.69
C TYR A 73 -8.50 6.39 -17.12
N ARG A 74 -7.34 5.95 -17.66
CA ARG A 74 -6.33 6.87 -18.20
C ARG A 74 -6.88 7.69 -19.37
N LEU A 75 -7.60 7.04 -20.29
CA LEU A 75 -8.28 7.72 -21.40
C LEU A 75 -9.35 8.69 -20.90
N TYR A 76 -10.18 8.27 -19.94
CA TYR A 76 -11.16 9.13 -19.29
C TYR A 76 -10.52 10.41 -18.73
N ARG A 77 -9.42 10.27 -17.97
CA ARG A 77 -8.68 11.40 -17.40
C ARG A 77 -8.09 12.30 -18.47
N GLU A 78 -7.46 11.74 -19.47
CA GLU A 78 -6.86 12.48 -20.60
C GLU A 78 -7.92 13.24 -21.36
N PHE A 79 -9.00 12.59 -21.76
CA PHE A 79 -10.07 13.20 -22.55
C PHE A 79 -10.81 14.27 -21.74
N SER A 80 -11.09 14.03 -20.47
CA SER A 80 -11.67 15.04 -19.57
C SER A 80 -10.80 16.29 -19.48
N LYS A 81 -9.49 16.12 -19.35
CA LYS A 81 -8.54 17.24 -19.32
C LYS A 81 -8.57 18.03 -20.64
N LYS A 82 -8.53 17.37 -21.78
CA LYS A 82 -8.60 18.00 -23.11
C LYS A 82 -9.92 18.72 -23.33
N GLN A 83 -11.03 18.11 -22.97
CA GLN A 83 -12.36 18.72 -23.05
C GLN A 83 -12.45 19.99 -22.19
N ILE A 84 -11.92 19.98 -20.95
CA ILE A 84 -11.87 21.16 -20.07
C ILE A 84 -11.00 22.27 -20.68
N MET A 85 -9.92 21.90 -21.39
CA MET A 85 -9.05 22.85 -22.09
C MET A 85 -9.68 23.40 -23.38
N GLY A 86 -10.90 22.97 -23.75
CA GLY A 86 -11.62 23.44 -24.94
C GLY A 86 -11.29 22.72 -26.23
N ASP A 87 -10.57 21.60 -26.18
CA ASP A 87 -10.28 20.77 -27.35
C ASP A 87 -11.56 20.07 -27.82
N ARG A 88 -12.05 20.43 -29.00
CA ARG A 88 -13.31 19.95 -29.54
C ARG A 88 -13.25 18.54 -30.16
N ASP A 89 -12.06 17.98 -30.27
CA ASP A 89 -11.86 16.63 -30.79
C ASP A 89 -12.12 15.56 -29.74
N TYR A 90 -12.28 15.97 -28.47
CA TYR A 90 -12.50 15.09 -27.34
C TYR A 90 -13.80 15.41 -26.63
N CYS A 91 -14.55 14.37 -26.30
CA CYS A 91 -15.80 14.46 -25.56
C CYS A 91 -15.88 13.34 -24.53
N VAL A 92 -16.21 13.71 -23.28
CA VAL A 92 -16.49 12.77 -22.20
C VAL A 92 -17.91 13.02 -21.73
N ILE A 93 -18.69 11.96 -21.66
CA ILE A 93 -20.07 11.98 -21.18
C ILE A 93 -20.14 10.95 -20.03
N GLN A 94 -20.52 11.41 -18.87
CA GLN A 94 -20.75 10.57 -17.70
C GLN A 94 -22.22 10.68 -17.31
N VAL A 95 -22.92 9.54 -17.25
CA VAL A 95 -24.35 9.45 -16.96
C VAL A 95 -24.56 8.41 -15.88
N ASP A 96 -24.98 8.84 -14.73
CA ASP A 96 -25.30 7.97 -13.59
C ASP A 96 -26.75 7.43 -13.66
N CYS A 97 -27.07 6.54 -12.73
CA CYS A 97 -28.38 5.91 -12.64
C CYS A 97 -29.53 6.89 -12.39
N GLU A 98 -29.27 8.08 -11.86
CA GLU A 98 -30.34 9.06 -11.56
C GLU A 98 -31.06 9.52 -12.84
N VAL A 99 -30.38 9.50 -13.99
CA VAL A 99 -31.00 9.79 -15.28
C VAL A 99 -31.99 8.68 -15.67
N VAL A 100 -31.62 7.42 -15.43
CA VAL A 100 -32.44 6.24 -15.77
C VAL A 100 -33.62 6.07 -14.82
N LEU A 101 -33.46 6.53 -13.57
CA LEU A 101 -34.51 6.48 -12.54
C LEU A 101 -35.58 7.56 -12.71
N LYS A 102 -35.36 8.56 -13.59
CA LYS A 102 -36.33 9.63 -13.82
C LYS A 102 -37.56 9.09 -14.55
N PRO A 103 -38.75 9.31 -13.98
CA PRO A 103 -39.99 8.80 -14.58
C PRO A 103 -40.48 9.64 -15.77
N THR A 104 -39.77 10.73 -16.11
CA THR A 104 -40.21 11.67 -17.15
C THR A 104 -39.06 12.03 -18.07
N ILE A 105 -39.22 11.82 -19.37
CA ILE A 105 -38.29 12.25 -20.40
C ILE A 105 -39.03 13.20 -21.33
N ARG A 106 -38.53 14.43 -21.50
CA ARG A 106 -39.10 15.49 -22.34
C ARG A 106 -40.59 15.78 -22.06
N GLY A 107 -41.01 15.63 -20.81
CA GLY A 107 -42.38 15.85 -20.38
C GLY A 107 -43.33 14.64 -20.54
N GLU A 108 -42.85 13.55 -21.09
CA GLU A 108 -43.62 12.30 -21.20
C GLU A 108 -43.26 11.38 -20.01
N VAL A 109 -44.27 10.76 -19.41
CA VAL A 109 -44.10 9.76 -18.36
C VAL A 109 -43.61 8.46 -19.00
N VAL A 110 -42.43 8.00 -18.56
CA VAL A 110 -41.84 6.74 -19.04
C VAL A 110 -41.65 5.80 -17.85
N ASN A 111 -41.71 4.50 -18.10
CA ASN A 111 -41.37 3.51 -17.11
C ASN A 111 -39.85 3.50 -16.89
N ALA A 112 -39.41 3.66 -15.65
CA ALA A 112 -38.01 3.52 -15.32
C ALA A 112 -37.55 2.06 -15.55
N LEU A 113 -36.47 1.91 -16.31
CA LEU A 113 -35.88 0.58 -16.58
C LEU A 113 -35.23 -0.05 -15.34
N LEU A 114 -34.95 0.76 -14.33
CA LEU A 114 -34.27 0.36 -13.11
C LEU A 114 -35.06 0.85 -11.90
N SER A 115 -35.10 0.06 -10.82
CA SER A 115 -35.74 0.45 -9.59
C SER A 115 -34.72 0.92 -8.55
N ARG A 116 -35.08 1.92 -7.74
CA ARG A 116 -34.22 2.42 -6.64
C ARG A 116 -33.92 1.31 -5.62
N SER A 117 -34.91 0.44 -5.33
CA SER A 117 -34.72 -0.70 -4.43
C SER A 117 -33.66 -1.70 -4.90
N THR A 118 -33.52 -1.89 -6.22
CA THR A 118 -32.48 -2.74 -6.79
C THR A 118 -31.09 -2.13 -6.51
N ILE A 119 -30.92 -0.82 -6.74
CA ILE A 119 -29.66 -0.12 -6.49
C ILE A 119 -29.30 -0.17 -4.99
N GLU A 120 -30.27 0.10 -4.09
CA GLU A 120 -30.07 0.05 -2.65
C GLU A 120 -29.67 -1.35 -2.16
N THR A 121 -30.23 -2.40 -2.77
CA THR A 121 -29.88 -3.79 -2.47
C THR A 121 -28.43 -4.08 -2.90
N GLU A 122 -28.06 -3.69 -4.12
CA GLU A 122 -26.69 -3.84 -4.62
C GLU A 122 -25.69 -3.01 -3.78
N MET A 123 -26.05 -1.81 -3.36
CA MET A 123 -25.22 -0.97 -2.48
C MET A 123 -24.99 -1.61 -1.11
N ARG A 124 -25.93 -2.41 -0.60
CA ARG A 124 -25.74 -3.15 0.66
C ARG A 124 -24.88 -4.41 0.46
N THR A 125 -25.05 -5.08 -0.67
CA THR A 125 -24.42 -6.38 -0.94
C THR A 125 -23.00 -6.22 -1.48
N ASN A 126 -22.81 -5.29 -2.41
CA ASN A 126 -21.52 -5.00 -3.04
C ASN A 126 -21.41 -3.51 -3.41
N PRO A 127 -21.09 -2.66 -2.42
CA PRO A 127 -21.11 -1.20 -2.59
C PRO A 127 -20.17 -0.70 -3.68
N GLU A 128 -19.02 -1.35 -3.87
CA GLU A 128 -18.06 -0.92 -4.89
C GLU A 128 -18.52 -1.24 -6.30
N LYS A 129 -19.05 -2.44 -6.51
CA LYS A 129 -19.66 -2.78 -7.77
C LYS A 129 -20.82 -1.82 -8.10
N ALA A 130 -21.69 -1.57 -7.12
CA ALA A 130 -22.83 -0.68 -7.29
C ALA A 130 -22.40 0.77 -7.62
N ARG A 131 -21.33 1.29 -7.00
CA ARG A 131 -20.78 2.60 -7.35
C ARG A 131 -20.27 2.66 -8.78
N ARG A 132 -19.59 1.63 -9.24
CA ARG A 132 -19.11 1.56 -10.63
C ARG A 132 -20.25 1.47 -11.63
N GLU A 133 -21.16 0.53 -11.42
CA GLU A 133 -22.22 0.20 -12.37
C GLU A 133 -23.32 1.26 -12.43
N TYR A 134 -23.69 1.84 -11.28
CA TYR A 134 -24.84 2.74 -11.20
C TYR A 134 -24.45 4.22 -11.05
N TYR A 135 -23.34 4.52 -10.39
CA TYR A 135 -22.93 5.90 -10.15
C TYR A 135 -21.74 6.36 -10.97
N CYS A 136 -21.25 5.53 -11.88
CA CYS A 136 -20.09 5.83 -12.75
C CYS A 136 -18.84 6.26 -11.97
N GLU A 137 -18.67 5.76 -10.75
CA GLU A 137 -17.51 6.06 -9.92
C GLU A 137 -16.38 5.09 -10.23
N PHE A 138 -15.22 5.61 -10.63
CA PHE A 138 -14.02 4.78 -10.76
C PHE A 138 -13.50 4.41 -9.38
N THR A 139 -13.28 3.12 -9.14
CA THR A 139 -12.77 2.63 -7.88
C THR A 139 -11.27 2.40 -7.96
N SER A 140 -10.58 2.58 -6.83
CA SER A 140 -9.12 2.44 -6.78
C SER A 140 -8.63 1.00 -6.68
N ASP A 141 -9.51 0.01 -6.76
CA ASP A 141 -9.16 -1.38 -6.50
C ASP A 141 -8.78 -2.15 -7.76
N ALA A 142 -7.64 -2.79 -7.72
CA ALA A 142 -7.17 -3.75 -8.70
C ALA A 142 -7.93 -5.09 -8.56
N GLY A 143 -9.20 -5.11 -9.02
CA GLY A 143 -10.02 -6.32 -9.06
C GLY A 143 -10.78 -6.66 -7.77
N MET A 144 -11.90 -7.37 -7.92
CA MET A 144 -12.81 -7.77 -6.83
C MET A 144 -12.19 -8.67 -5.75
N ASN A 145 -10.96 -9.15 -5.96
CA ASN A 145 -10.29 -10.10 -5.08
C ASN A 145 -9.01 -9.56 -4.44
N ALA A 146 -8.68 -8.28 -4.67
CA ALA A 146 -7.51 -7.67 -4.02
C ALA A 146 -7.70 -7.63 -2.51
N ILE A 147 -6.72 -8.16 -1.77
CA ILE A 147 -6.74 -8.22 -0.31
C ILE A 147 -6.34 -6.90 0.34
N ILE A 148 -5.56 -6.08 -0.37
CA ILE A 148 -5.11 -4.76 0.08
C ILE A 148 -5.53 -3.74 -0.97
N ARG A 149 -6.24 -2.70 -0.54
CA ARG A 149 -6.81 -1.69 -1.43
C ARG A 149 -5.87 -0.50 -1.60
N ARG A 150 -5.89 0.13 -2.78
CA ARG A 150 -5.13 1.38 -3.00
C ARG A 150 -5.52 2.48 -2.02
N GLY A 151 -6.80 2.58 -1.66
CA GLY A 151 -7.27 3.51 -0.63
C GLY A 151 -6.64 3.26 0.74
N THR A 152 -6.46 2.00 1.14
CA THR A 152 -5.75 1.62 2.37
C THR A 152 -4.28 2.03 2.30
N ILE A 153 -3.59 1.79 1.17
CA ILE A 153 -2.21 2.24 0.98
C ILE A 153 -2.10 3.77 1.05
N ALA A 154 -3.00 4.49 0.36
CA ALA A 154 -2.98 5.96 0.36
C ALA A 154 -3.23 6.54 1.76
N ARG A 155 -4.20 5.99 2.52
CA ARG A 155 -4.49 6.40 3.90
C ARG A 155 -3.28 6.19 4.82
N ASN A 156 -2.53 5.13 4.60
CA ASN A 156 -1.34 4.79 5.36
C ASN A 156 -0.05 5.40 4.80
N SER A 157 -0.12 6.36 3.88
CA SER A 157 1.05 6.98 3.27
C SER A 157 1.33 8.36 3.89
N GLU A 158 2.58 8.59 4.24
CA GLU A 158 3.09 9.83 4.84
C GLU A 158 4.18 10.43 3.96
N THR A 159 4.22 11.77 3.83
CA THR A 159 5.26 12.44 3.07
C THR A 159 6.53 12.58 3.91
N ARG A 160 7.52 11.75 3.65
CA ARG A 160 8.81 11.75 4.35
C ARG A 160 9.92 11.13 3.50
N ALA A 161 11.16 11.52 3.76
CA ALA A 161 12.30 10.89 3.12
C ALA A 161 12.56 9.49 3.70
N PRO A 162 13.05 8.53 2.90
CA PRO A 162 13.58 7.27 3.40
C PRO A 162 14.71 7.49 4.38
N LEU A 163 14.80 6.61 5.36
CA LEU A 163 15.88 6.59 6.33
C LEU A 163 16.83 5.45 5.95
N LEU A 164 18.08 5.76 5.65
CA LEU A 164 19.05 4.76 5.19
C LEU A 164 19.94 4.21 6.31
N TYR A 165 19.95 4.87 7.45
CA TYR A 165 20.67 4.50 8.68
C TYR A 165 20.00 5.13 9.91
N ASN A 166 20.37 4.73 11.10
CA ASN A 166 19.85 5.31 12.35
C ASN A 166 20.50 6.66 12.64
N ASP A 167 19.86 7.73 12.17
CA ASP A 167 20.36 9.10 12.26
C ASP A 167 20.38 9.67 13.69
N THR A 168 19.50 9.20 14.57
CA THR A 168 19.38 9.67 15.97
C THR A 168 20.04 8.74 16.98
N GLY A 169 20.36 7.51 16.55
CA GLY A 169 20.99 6.48 17.39
C GLY A 169 20.06 5.82 18.41
N ASN A 170 18.78 6.19 18.50
CA ASN A 170 17.84 5.68 19.49
C ASN A 170 16.55 5.07 18.91
N ARG A 171 16.42 5.04 17.59
CA ARG A 171 15.28 4.40 16.90
C ARG A 171 15.43 2.89 16.91
N LYS A 172 14.31 2.20 16.92
CA LYS A 172 14.25 0.73 16.88
C LYS A 172 13.79 0.24 15.49
N PHE A 173 14.38 -0.86 15.02
CA PHE A 173 14.12 -1.34 13.66
C PHE A 173 13.86 -2.85 13.62
N ILE A 174 12.98 -3.24 12.73
CA ILE A 174 12.78 -4.61 12.27
C ILE A 174 13.35 -4.70 10.86
N ILE A 175 14.14 -5.73 10.59
CA ILE A 175 14.72 -6.00 9.27
C ILE A 175 14.15 -7.32 8.78
N ALA A 176 13.55 -7.33 7.59
CA ALA A 176 13.10 -8.55 6.93
C ALA A 176 13.93 -8.81 5.68
N TYR A 177 14.30 -10.05 5.46
CA TYR A 177 15.11 -10.46 4.34
C TYR A 177 14.54 -11.70 3.66
N ASP A 178 14.27 -11.57 2.38
CA ASP A 178 13.87 -12.65 1.47
C ASP A 178 15.03 -12.94 0.49
N PRO A 179 15.81 -14.00 0.73
CA PRO A 179 16.96 -14.32 -0.09
C PRO A 179 16.56 -15.05 -1.37
N ALA A 180 17.06 -14.60 -2.51
CA ALA A 180 16.91 -15.30 -3.78
C ALA A 180 18.27 -15.59 -4.43
N ARG A 181 18.32 -16.66 -5.24
CA ARG A 181 19.56 -17.10 -5.92
C ARG A 181 19.57 -16.89 -7.43
N SER A 182 18.42 -16.90 -8.10
CA SER A 182 18.43 -16.95 -9.56
C SER A 182 17.37 -16.06 -10.23
N ARG A 183 16.10 -16.34 -10.17
CA ARG A 183 15.07 -15.67 -10.97
C ARG A 183 14.27 -14.64 -10.20
N ASP A 184 14.14 -14.85 -8.90
CA ASP A 184 13.38 -13.96 -8.02
C ASP A 184 14.27 -12.83 -7.50
N ASN A 185 13.67 -11.76 -6.99
CA ASN A 185 14.43 -10.69 -6.39
C ASN A 185 14.89 -11.11 -4.99
N SER A 186 16.09 -10.68 -4.62
CA SER A 186 16.54 -10.76 -3.23
C SER A 186 16.27 -9.41 -2.57
N VAL A 187 15.43 -9.38 -1.56
CA VAL A 187 14.90 -8.14 -0.99
C VAL A 187 15.20 -8.04 0.50
N ILE A 188 15.66 -6.87 0.92
CA ILE A 188 15.72 -6.49 2.33
C ILE A 188 14.80 -5.30 2.55
N LEU A 189 13.95 -5.38 3.56
CA LEU A 189 13.06 -4.32 3.97
C LEU A 189 13.36 -3.93 5.42
N VAL A 190 13.35 -2.63 5.69
CA VAL A 190 13.55 -2.09 7.03
C VAL A 190 12.32 -1.30 7.47
N MET A 191 11.80 -1.65 8.63
CA MET A 191 10.70 -0.96 9.30
C MET A 191 11.18 -0.38 10.62
N GLU A 192 11.03 0.93 10.79
CA GLU A 192 11.16 1.58 12.10
C GLU A 192 9.93 1.19 12.95
N ILE A 193 10.16 0.83 14.20
CA ILE A 193 9.09 0.58 15.18
C ILE A 193 9.18 1.61 16.31
N TYR A 194 8.06 2.18 16.69
CA TYR A 194 7.98 3.19 17.73
C TYR A 194 6.68 3.06 18.53
N GLN A 195 6.68 3.60 19.74
CA GLN A 195 5.49 3.68 20.56
C GLN A 195 4.84 5.06 20.43
N THR A 196 3.52 5.07 20.28
CA THR A 196 2.70 6.27 20.35
C THR A 196 2.50 6.70 21.81
N GLU A 197 1.96 7.88 22.07
CA GLU A 197 1.74 8.42 23.42
C GLU A 197 0.88 7.50 24.30
N ASP A 198 -0.07 6.79 23.69
CA ASP A 198 -0.87 5.76 24.37
C ASP A 198 -0.11 4.45 24.60
N GLY A 199 1.18 4.40 24.23
CA GLY A 199 2.08 3.25 24.38
C GLY A 199 1.79 2.11 23.40
N THR A 200 1.02 2.35 22.32
CA THR A 200 0.77 1.38 21.28
C THR A 200 1.92 1.38 20.27
N TYR A 201 2.34 0.21 19.81
CA TYR A 201 3.37 0.13 18.78
C TYR A 201 2.83 0.44 17.39
N LYS A 202 3.58 1.22 16.63
CA LYS A 202 3.38 1.47 15.20
C LYS A 202 4.68 1.25 14.43
N GLY A 203 4.56 0.97 13.13
CA GLY A 203 5.68 0.76 12.21
C GLY A 203 5.71 1.78 11.08
N ARG A 204 6.91 2.14 10.63
CA ARG A 204 7.14 2.93 9.43
C ARG A 204 8.09 2.17 8.52
N ILE A 205 7.69 1.91 7.29
CA ILE A 205 8.61 1.37 6.30
C ILE A 205 9.53 2.50 5.85
N VAL A 206 10.81 2.36 6.18
CA VAL A 206 11.81 3.41 5.99
C VAL A 206 12.78 3.12 4.85
N ASN A 207 12.98 1.86 4.50
CA ASN A 207 13.87 1.46 3.42
C ASN A 207 13.43 0.13 2.81
N CYS A 208 13.66 -0.02 1.51
CA CYS A 208 13.47 -1.26 0.77
C CYS A 208 14.59 -1.39 -0.27
N VAL A 209 15.34 -2.46 -0.19
CA VAL A 209 16.51 -2.71 -1.03
C VAL A 209 16.32 -3.97 -1.84
N ASN A 210 16.49 -3.87 -3.15
CA ASN A 210 16.56 -5.02 -4.04
C ASN A 210 18.04 -5.30 -4.36
N LEU A 211 18.57 -6.45 -3.93
CA LEU A 211 19.97 -6.82 -4.04
C LEU A 211 20.28 -7.35 -5.44
N LEU A 212 20.44 -6.47 -6.41
CA LEU A 212 20.74 -6.79 -7.80
C LEU A 212 22.23 -6.70 -8.11
N ASP A 213 22.71 -7.64 -8.92
CA ASP A 213 24.05 -7.59 -9.49
C ASP A 213 24.08 -6.60 -10.67
N VAL A 214 24.48 -5.37 -10.39
CA VAL A 214 24.55 -4.29 -11.39
C VAL A 214 25.60 -4.51 -12.46
N GLY A 215 26.55 -5.43 -12.25
CA GLY A 215 27.58 -5.78 -13.22
C GLY A 215 27.09 -6.68 -14.37
N LYS A 216 25.89 -7.25 -14.24
CA LYS A 216 25.33 -8.16 -15.25
C LYS A 216 24.35 -7.44 -16.17
N LYS A 217 24.37 -7.82 -17.46
CA LYS A 217 23.40 -7.32 -18.46
C LYS A 217 21.97 -7.80 -18.20
N ILE A 218 21.82 -8.95 -17.55
CA ILE A 218 20.54 -9.54 -17.18
C ILE A 218 20.34 -9.32 -15.68
N LYS A 219 19.18 -8.82 -15.28
CA LYS A 219 18.83 -8.66 -13.87
C LYS A 219 18.94 -10.01 -13.15
N SER A 220 19.82 -10.07 -12.19
CA SER A 220 20.00 -11.25 -11.32
C SER A 220 20.36 -10.78 -9.91
N PRO A 221 20.00 -11.55 -8.86
CA PRO A 221 20.43 -11.24 -7.52
C PRO A 221 21.96 -11.22 -7.39
N MET A 222 22.46 -10.46 -6.43
CA MET A 222 23.86 -10.53 -6.00
C MET A 222 24.22 -11.94 -5.56
N ARG A 223 25.51 -12.27 -5.54
CA ARG A 223 25.97 -13.56 -5.00
C ARG A 223 25.68 -13.62 -3.50
N THR A 224 25.37 -14.79 -2.99
CA THR A 224 25.03 -14.99 -1.56
C THR A 224 26.04 -14.38 -0.59
N PRO A 225 27.37 -14.52 -0.76
CA PRO A 225 28.33 -13.86 0.12
C PRO A 225 28.20 -12.33 0.13
N ASP A 226 27.98 -11.74 -1.04
CA ASP A 226 27.84 -10.28 -1.18
C ASP A 226 26.53 -9.79 -0.52
N GLN A 227 25.46 -10.60 -0.61
CA GLN A 227 24.18 -10.31 0.09
C GLN A 227 24.35 -10.35 1.60
N ILE A 228 25.08 -11.33 2.12
CA ILE A 228 25.36 -11.47 3.56
C ILE A 228 26.16 -10.28 4.07
N GLU A 229 27.22 -9.90 3.37
CA GLU A 229 28.02 -8.73 3.75
C GLU A 229 27.19 -7.44 3.71
N TYR A 230 26.31 -7.31 2.72
CA TYR A 230 25.38 -6.17 2.66
C TYR A 230 24.41 -6.16 3.85
N LEU A 231 23.82 -7.31 4.18
CA LEU A 231 22.91 -7.44 5.34
C LEU A 231 23.61 -7.12 6.66
N LYS A 232 24.83 -7.62 6.86
CA LYS A 232 25.65 -7.32 8.04
C LYS A 232 25.90 -5.81 8.17
N GLN A 233 26.31 -5.17 7.07
CA GLN A 233 26.53 -3.73 7.08
C GLN A 233 25.24 -2.97 7.39
N LEU A 234 24.12 -3.38 6.78
CA LEU A 234 22.82 -2.76 7.02
C LEU A 234 22.38 -2.87 8.49
N ILE A 235 22.58 -4.03 9.11
CA ILE A 235 22.32 -4.24 10.54
C ILE A 235 23.11 -3.24 11.38
N LEU A 236 24.38 -3.01 11.06
CA LEU A 236 25.22 -2.02 11.75
C LEU A 236 24.76 -0.59 11.51
N ASP A 237 24.42 -0.24 10.28
CA ASP A 237 23.94 1.10 9.92
C ASP A 237 22.67 1.47 10.69
N TYR A 238 21.75 0.52 10.89
CA TYR A 238 20.53 0.76 11.68
C TYR A 238 20.71 0.56 13.18
N ASN A 239 21.67 -0.25 13.60
CA ASN A 239 22.00 -0.35 15.02
C ASN A 239 22.72 0.91 15.53
N GLY A 240 23.51 1.58 14.67
CA GLY A 240 24.40 2.64 15.07
C GLY A 240 25.43 2.12 16.09
N ASP A 241 25.80 2.96 17.05
CA ASP A 241 26.76 2.62 18.10
C ASP A 241 26.17 1.88 19.31
N ALA A 242 24.89 1.48 19.25
CA ALA A 242 24.22 0.81 20.36
C ALA A 242 24.85 -0.56 20.63
N PRO A 243 25.07 -0.93 21.91
CA PRO A 243 25.62 -2.24 22.25
C PRO A 243 24.60 -3.34 21.94
N ASP A 244 25.13 -4.56 21.68
CA ASP A 244 24.34 -5.79 21.60
C ASP A 244 23.09 -5.70 20.71
N TYR A 245 23.16 -4.91 19.63
CA TYR A 245 22.07 -4.67 18.69
C TYR A 245 20.78 -4.16 19.35
N GLU A 246 20.90 -3.30 20.36
CA GLU A 246 19.74 -2.78 21.09
C GLU A 246 18.74 -2.06 20.20
N ASN A 247 19.19 -1.43 19.10
CA ASN A 247 18.33 -0.72 18.15
C ASN A 247 17.72 -1.64 17.08
N ILE A 248 18.13 -2.90 17.03
CA ILE A 248 17.51 -3.92 16.18
C ILE A 248 16.55 -4.74 17.03
N GLU A 249 15.26 -4.68 16.74
CA GLU A 249 14.27 -5.51 17.42
C GLU A 249 14.38 -6.96 16.97
N CYS A 250 14.44 -7.19 15.67
CA CYS A 250 14.55 -8.52 15.09
C CYS A 250 15.04 -8.45 13.64
N VAL A 251 15.77 -9.48 13.20
CA VAL A 251 16.10 -9.77 11.82
C VAL A 251 15.33 -11.02 11.41
N LEU A 252 14.35 -10.86 10.53
CA LEU A 252 13.47 -11.92 10.01
C LEU A 252 14.04 -12.42 8.69
N ILE A 253 14.27 -13.72 8.55
CA ILE A 253 14.77 -14.32 7.32
C ILE A 253 13.80 -15.38 6.84
N ASP A 254 13.46 -15.36 5.54
CA ASP A 254 12.74 -16.46 4.91
C ASP A 254 13.63 -17.71 4.88
N ALA A 255 13.24 -18.71 5.64
CA ALA A 255 13.87 -20.01 5.76
C ALA A 255 13.11 -21.11 5.02
N GLY A 256 12.46 -20.79 3.90
CA GLY A 256 11.63 -21.71 3.12
C GLY A 256 12.36 -22.98 2.65
N SER A 257 11.58 -23.98 2.30
CA SER A 257 12.03 -25.26 1.77
C SER A 257 12.70 -25.11 0.41
N GLY A 258 13.95 -24.88 0.41
CA GLY A 258 14.84 -24.61 -0.73
C GLY A 258 16.19 -24.14 -0.23
N GLY A 259 16.29 -23.90 1.07
CA GLY A 259 17.52 -23.86 1.83
C GLY A 259 18.35 -22.58 1.73
N GLY A 260 17.90 -21.54 1.04
CA GLY A 260 18.67 -20.30 0.95
C GLY A 260 18.79 -19.61 2.32
N GLY A 261 17.68 -19.38 2.99
CA GLY A 261 17.62 -18.63 4.24
C GLY A 261 18.27 -19.31 5.44
N VAL A 262 18.11 -20.62 5.60
CA VAL A 262 18.77 -21.36 6.67
C VAL A 262 20.30 -21.30 6.53
N ASN A 263 20.81 -21.56 5.33
CA ASN A 263 22.26 -21.49 5.07
C ASN A 263 22.83 -20.07 5.24
N ILE A 264 22.03 -19.04 5.02
CA ILE A 264 22.42 -17.63 5.22
C ILE A 264 22.51 -17.33 6.71
N ALA A 265 21.56 -17.86 7.49
CA ALA A 265 21.55 -17.69 8.93
C ALA A 265 22.84 -18.19 9.59
N ASP A 266 23.40 -19.31 9.12
CA ASP A 266 24.66 -19.84 9.63
C ASP A 266 25.80 -18.80 9.61
N PHE A 267 25.87 -17.95 8.60
CA PHE A 267 26.87 -16.88 8.49
C PHE A 267 26.59 -15.68 9.42
N LEU A 268 25.41 -15.58 10.00
CA LEU A 268 25.06 -14.54 10.97
C LEU A 268 25.25 -15.03 12.41
N MET A 269 25.32 -16.34 12.66
CA MET A 269 25.39 -16.91 13.99
C MET A 269 26.78 -16.83 14.62
N GLU A 270 27.83 -16.85 13.80
CA GLU A 270 29.20 -16.68 14.26
C GLU A 270 29.54 -15.21 14.48
N ASP A 271 30.48 -14.97 15.40
CA ASP A 271 31.07 -13.64 15.57
C ASP A 271 31.81 -13.23 14.28
N TRP A 272 31.63 -11.99 13.87
CA TRP A 272 32.16 -11.50 12.60
C TRP A 272 32.85 -10.14 12.75
N ARG A 273 33.68 -9.79 11.78
CA ARG A 273 34.38 -8.51 11.76
C ARG A 273 33.86 -7.63 10.64
N ASP A 274 33.66 -6.37 10.96
CA ASP A 274 33.36 -5.36 9.97
C ASP A 274 34.61 -4.92 9.18
N LYS A 275 34.40 -4.04 8.21
CA LYS A 275 35.48 -3.50 7.35
C LYS A 275 36.52 -2.68 8.14
N ALA A 276 36.16 -2.18 9.30
CA ALA A 276 37.05 -1.45 10.22
C ALA A 276 37.83 -2.39 11.14
N GLY A 277 37.55 -3.69 11.12
CA GLY A 277 38.19 -4.71 11.94
C GLY A 277 37.58 -4.89 13.33
N LYS A 278 36.48 -4.17 13.66
CA LYS A 278 35.74 -4.33 14.90
C LYS A 278 34.97 -5.65 14.88
N THR A 279 35.07 -6.40 15.98
CA THR A 279 34.33 -7.66 16.13
C THR A 279 32.95 -7.42 16.66
N HIS A 280 31.98 -8.08 16.04
CA HIS A 280 30.57 -8.06 16.39
C HIS A 280 30.11 -9.46 16.75
N ARG A 281 29.22 -9.57 17.73
CA ARG A 281 28.63 -10.84 18.18
C ARG A 281 27.68 -11.38 17.11
N GLY A 282 27.59 -12.69 17.01
CA GLY A 282 26.63 -13.35 16.13
C GLY A 282 25.17 -13.13 16.57
N LEU A 283 24.24 -13.45 15.67
CA LEU A 283 22.80 -13.41 15.89
C LEU A 283 22.20 -14.80 15.79
N ILE A 284 21.37 -15.21 16.74
CA ILE A 284 20.70 -16.53 16.71
C ILE A 284 19.20 -16.40 16.86
N ASP A 285 18.51 -17.46 16.42
CA ASP A 285 17.11 -17.73 16.72
C ASP A 285 17.03 -18.87 17.73
N LYS A 286 16.78 -18.51 19.00
CA LYS A 286 16.68 -19.50 20.11
C LYS A 286 15.44 -20.38 20.00
N GLU A 287 14.41 -19.93 19.30
CA GLU A 287 13.15 -20.68 19.17
C GLU A 287 13.21 -21.69 18.02
N TYR A 288 14.08 -21.44 17.03
CA TYR A 288 14.23 -22.35 15.89
C TYR A 288 14.97 -23.64 16.27
N SER A 289 16.03 -23.54 17.07
CA SER A 289 16.77 -24.70 17.54
C SER A 289 17.49 -24.42 18.88
N GLU A 290 17.24 -25.27 19.88
CA GLU A 290 17.96 -25.24 21.15
C GLU A 290 19.45 -25.52 20.99
N GLU A 291 19.84 -26.27 19.95
CA GLU A 291 21.25 -26.57 19.62
C GLU A 291 22.06 -25.31 19.35
N TYR A 292 21.43 -24.28 18.77
CA TYR A 292 22.11 -23.01 18.48
C TYR A 292 22.58 -22.30 19.74
N VAL A 293 21.85 -22.41 20.85
CA VAL A 293 22.24 -21.79 22.11
C VAL A 293 23.56 -22.41 22.67
N GLY A 294 23.70 -23.72 22.53
CA GLY A 294 24.94 -24.41 22.95
C GLY A 294 26.12 -24.17 22.02
N ARG A 295 25.85 -24.10 20.70
CA ARG A 295 26.89 -23.94 19.67
C ARG A 295 27.39 -22.50 19.57
N TYR A 296 26.54 -21.51 19.82
CA TYR A 296 26.84 -20.08 19.71
C TYR A 296 26.53 -19.32 21.02
N PRO A 297 27.25 -19.58 22.12
CA PRO A 297 26.89 -19.07 23.44
C PRO A 297 26.97 -17.55 23.54
N ASN A 298 27.77 -16.91 22.70
CA ASN A 298 27.95 -15.45 22.70
C ASN A 298 26.94 -14.73 21.81
N ALA A 299 26.23 -15.45 20.93
CA ALA A 299 25.32 -14.85 19.98
C ALA A 299 24.06 -14.27 20.64
N ILE A 300 23.51 -13.21 20.04
CA ILE A 300 22.38 -12.47 20.58
C ILE A 300 21.09 -12.97 19.92
N ASN A 301 20.05 -13.16 20.72
CA ASN A 301 18.73 -13.60 20.22
C ASN A 301 17.99 -12.46 19.52
N LYS A 302 18.37 -12.17 18.28
CA LYS A 302 17.76 -11.13 17.42
C LYS A 302 17.42 -11.65 16.03
N LEU A 303 17.60 -12.94 15.78
CA LEU A 303 17.26 -13.59 14.51
C LEU A 303 15.93 -14.35 14.64
N ARG A 304 15.16 -14.42 13.57
CA ARG A 304 13.97 -15.28 13.39
C ARG A 304 13.98 -15.89 12.01
N LEU A 305 13.94 -17.21 11.99
CA LEU A 305 13.89 -18.02 10.78
C LEU A 305 12.42 -18.40 10.52
N VAL A 306 11.83 -17.88 9.45
CA VAL A 306 10.40 -18.03 9.16
C VAL A 306 10.21 -18.99 7.98
N SER A 307 9.43 -20.06 8.18
CA SER A 307 9.06 -20.99 7.12
C SER A 307 7.76 -20.56 6.44
N PRO A 308 7.77 -20.16 5.15
CA PRO A 308 6.56 -19.74 4.43
C PRO A 308 5.48 -20.81 4.39
N ALA A 309 5.88 -22.09 4.31
CA ALA A 309 4.92 -23.19 4.27
C ALA A 309 3.98 -23.26 5.49
N GLN A 310 4.47 -22.78 6.63
CA GLN A 310 3.71 -22.75 7.89
C GLN A 310 3.04 -21.42 8.15
N TYR A 311 3.68 -20.32 7.80
CA TYR A 311 3.32 -18.98 8.29
C TYR A 311 2.80 -18.03 7.22
N LYS A 312 2.92 -18.32 5.90
CA LYS A 312 2.57 -17.35 4.84
C LYS A 312 1.16 -16.77 4.99
N SER A 313 0.17 -17.59 5.38
CA SER A 313 -1.19 -17.13 5.59
C SER A 313 -1.28 -16.15 6.77
N ILE A 314 -0.71 -16.50 7.92
CA ILE A 314 -0.74 -15.69 9.14
C ILE A 314 -0.01 -14.35 8.93
N ILE A 315 1.11 -14.38 8.22
CA ILE A 315 1.94 -13.20 7.94
C ILE A 315 1.19 -12.19 7.08
N TYR A 316 0.50 -12.63 6.02
CA TYR A 316 -0.30 -11.73 5.19
C TYR A 316 -1.58 -11.25 5.88
N GLU A 317 -2.21 -12.09 6.71
CA GLU A 317 -3.34 -11.65 7.54
C GLU A 317 -2.92 -10.57 8.52
N ALA A 318 -1.74 -10.70 9.15
CA ALA A 318 -1.18 -9.67 10.01
C ALA A 318 -0.90 -8.36 9.23
N LEU A 319 -0.39 -8.43 7.99
CA LEU A 319 -0.20 -7.25 7.15
C LEU A 319 -1.53 -6.53 6.90
N ILE A 320 -2.57 -7.27 6.52
CA ILE A 320 -3.91 -6.70 6.26
C ILE A 320 -4.44 -6.02 7.53
N GLU A 321 -4.40 -6.72 8.67
CA GLU A 321 -4.86 -6.18 9.95
C GLU A 321 -4.10 -4.91 10.34
N MET A 322 -2.77 -4.92 10.26
CA MET A 322 -1.95 -3.77 10.64
C MET A 322 -2.18 -2.56 9.72
N LEU A 323 -2.49 -2.78 8.45
CA LEU A 323 -2.88 -1.71 7.53
C LEU A 323 -4.29 -1.18 7.82
N ASP A 324 -5.24 -2.04 8.16
CA ASP A 324 -6.63 -1.65 8.43
C ASP A 324 -6.75 -0.79 9.70
N ILE A 325 -5.91 -1.04 10.71
CA ILE A 325 -5.85 -0.25 11.95
C ILE A 325 -4.84 0.90 11.90
N ASP A 326 -4.34 1.26 10.72
CA ASP A 326 -3.37 2.35 10.50
C ASP A 326 -2.10 2.21 11.39
N ALA A 327 -1.64 0.96 11.60
CA ALA A 327 -0.47 0.68 12.40
C ALA A 327 0.84 0.68 11.61
N ILE A 328 0.78 0.62 10.28
CA ILE A 328 1.95 0.68 9.38
C ILE A 328 1.82 1.87 8.46
N SER A 329 2.87 2.66 8.29
CA SER A 329 2.91 3.75 7.33
C SER A 329 4.00 3.59 6.27
N PHE A 330 3.71 4.11 5.06
CA PHE A 330 4.59 4.15 3.90
C PHE A 330 4.98 5.60 3.58
N THR A 331 5.99 5.76 2.74
CA THR A 331 6.26 7.06 2.11
C THR A 331 5.28 7.35 0.99
N THR A 332 4.91 8.63 0.78
CA THR A 332 4.15 9.06 -0.40
C THR A 332 5.04 9.17 -1.63
N ASP A 333 4.41 9.43 -2.77
CA ASP A 333 5.10 9.69 -4.02
C ASP A 333 5.99 10.93 -3.94
N TYR A 334 7.04 10.94 -4.75
CA TYR A 334 7.98 12.05 -4.93
C TYR A 334 7.96 12.51 -6.39
N ASP A 335 8.53 13.69 -6.67
CA ASP A 335 8.54 14.17 -8.04
C ASP A 335 9.60 13.46 -8.89
N ASN A 336 9.46 13.53 -10.22
CA ASN A 336 10.36 12.88 -11.18
C ASN A 336 11.80 13.47 -11.18
N LYS A 337 12.06 14.48 -10.38
CA LYS A 337 13.37 15.13 -10.23
C LYS A 337 14.03 14.81 -8.89
N GLY A 338 13.44 13.90 -8.11
CA GLY A 338 13.94 13.51 -6.80
C GLY A 338 13.68 14.53 -5.69
N TYR A 339 12.65 15.35 -5.83
CA TYR A 339 12.23 16.27 -4.79
C TYR A 339 11.01 15.76 -4.05
N LEU A 340 11.05 15.86 -2.74
CA LEU A 340 9.97 15.52 -1.84
C LEU A 340 9.48 16.81 -1.17
N THR A 341 8.19 17.12 -1.30
CA THR A 341 7.58 18.23 -0.59
C THR A 341 7.07 17.75 0.76
N VAL A 342 7.76 18.10 1.82
CA VAL A 342 7.42 17.76 3.20
C VAL A 342 6.60 18.89 3.81
N PHE A 343 5.51 18.53 4.47
CA PHE A 343 4.70 19.47 5.24
C PHE A 343 5.15 19.42 6.70
N GLU A 344 5.78 20.49 7.16
CA GLU A 344 6.22 20.62 8.55
C GLU A 344 5.29 21.58 9.29
N ALA A 345 4.92 21.24 10.51
CA ALA A 345 4.22 22.17 11.38
C ALA A 345 5.13 23.37 11.69
N ASP A 346 4.66 24.58 11.38
CA ASP A 346 5.37 25.79 11.78
C ASP A 346 5.06 26.07 13.26
N GLU A 347 5.96 25.62 14.13
CA GLU A 347 5.79 25.75 15.59
C GLU A 347 5.54 27.20 16.03
N LYS A 348 6.14 28.17 15.36
CA LYS A 348 5.94 29.59 15.67
C LYS A 348 4.55 30.06 15.25
N LYS A 349 4.09 29.66 14.08
CA LYS A 349 2.74 29.95 13.62
C LYS A 349 1.73 29.21 14.48
N LEU A 350 1.98 27.93 14.77
CA LEU A 350 1.12 27.11 15.61
C LEU A 350 0.94 27.71 17.01
N ALA A 351 2.02 28.12 17.66
CA ALA A 351 1.99 28.78 18.95
C ALA A 351 1.23 30.11 18.92
N LYS A 352 1.43 30.90 17.84
CA LYS A 352 0.73 32.19 17.65
C LYS A 352 -0.78 31.99 17.43
N GLU A 353 -1.15 31.05 16.57
CA GLU A 353 -2.56 30.72 16.31
C GLU A 353 -3.23 30.08 17.52
N LYS A 354 -2.55 29.18 18.22
CA LYS A 354 -3.05 28.59 19.46
C LYS A 354 -3.35 29.65 20.51
N LYS A 355 -2.47 30.65 20.65
CA LYS A 355 -2.69 31.77 21.55
C LYS A 355 -3.87 32.62 21.11
N ARG A 356 -3.96 32.98 19.82
CA ARG A 356 -5.07 33.77 19.26
C ARG A 356 -6.42 33.10 19.47
N ILE A 357 -6.53 31.81 19.10
CA ILE A 357 -7.75 31.02 19.26
C ILE A 357 -8.11 30.86 20.74
N SER A 358 -7.11 30.60 21.61
CA SER A 358 -7.31 30.48 23.04
C SER A 358 -7.85 31.76 23.65
N ASP A 359 -7.35 32.92 23.25
CA ASP A 359 -7.80 34.23 23.76
C ASP A 359 -9.23 34.51 23.26
N ASP A 360 -9.55 34.27 22.00
CA ASP A 360 -10.88 34.41 21.42
C ASP A 360 -11.94 33.48 22.08
N LEU A 361 -11.59 32.22 22.34
CA LEU A 361 -12.47 31.27 23.03
C LEU A 361 -12.71 31.64 24.50
N LYS A 362 -11.72 32.24 25.17
CA LYS A 362 -11.86 32.77 26.52
C LYS A 362 -12.77 34.00 26.55
N GLU A 363 -12.64 34.91 25.57
CA GLU A 363 -13.55 36.07 25.43
C GLU A 363 -15.00 35.63 25.18
N LYS A 364 -15.19 34.49 24.49
CA LYS A 364 -16.51 33.86 24.29
C LYS A 364 -17.02 33.10 25.53
N GLY A 365 -16.27 33.10 26.64
CA GLY A 365 -16.68 32.54 27.92
C GLY A 365 -16.64 31.00 27.99
N LEU A 366 -15.98 30.34 27.05
CA LEU A 366 -15.80 28.88 27.01
C LEU A 366 -14.76 28.42 28.04
N THR A 367 -15.08 27.35 28.78
CA THR A 367 -14.20 26.76 29.80
C THR A 367 -14.31 25.23 29.80
N GLY A 368 -13.32 24.56 30.39
CA GLY A 368 -13.35 23.11 30.58
C GLY A 368 -13.23 22.29 29.28
N GLU A 369 -13.95 21.17 29.22
CA GLU A 369 -13.88 20.23 28.07
C GLU A 369 -14.37 20.85 26.75
N GLU A 370 -15.34 21.73 26.80
CA GLU A 370 -15.89 22.41 25.62
C GLU A 370 -14.86 23.37 25.00
N PHE A 371 -14.09 24.05 25.85
CA PHE A 371 -12.96 24.89 25.42
C PHE A 371 -11.87 24.03 24.73
N ALA A 372 -11.49 22.90 25.33
CA ALA A 372 -10.46 22.03 24.79
C ALA A 372 -10.87 21.47 23.42
N LYS A 373 -12.11 21.01 23.28
CA LYS A 373 -12.65 20.47 22.03
C LYS A 373 -12.70 21.50 20.91
N LYS A 374 -13.19 22.70 21.20
CA LYS A 374 -13.23 23.79 20.20
C LYS A 374 -11.86 24.32 19.84
N LEU A 375 -10.93 24.36 20.78
CA LEU A 375 -9.55 24.73 20.53
C LEU A 375 -8.88 23.74 19.54
N GLU A 376 -9.13 22.45 19.71
CA GLU A 376 -8.64 21.41 18.82
C GLU A 376 -9.29 21.48 17.43
N GLU A 377 -10.60 21.69 17.36
CA GLU A 377 -11.32 21.85 16.09
C GLU A 377 -10.83 23.08 15.29
N GLU A 378 -10.69 24.24 15.93
CA GLU A 378 -10.21 25.46 15.26
C GLU A 378 -8.72 25.39 14.89
N LEU A 379 -7.88 24.74 15.71
CA LEU A 379 -6.48 24.49 15.39
C LEU A 379 -6.32 23.53 14.20
N SER A 380 -7.20 22.54 14.07
CA SER A 380 -7.19 21.61 12.93
C SER A 380 -7.53 22.29 11.61
N GLN A 381 -8.30 23.38 11.66
CA GLN A 381 -8.66 24.20 10.49
C GLN A 381 -7.61 25.29 10.19
N ALA A 382 -6.77 25.62 11.16
CA ALA A 382 -5.72 26.62 10.98
C ALA A 382 -4.56 26.02 10.16
N SER A 383 -4.26 26.65 9.01
CA SER A 383 -3.15 26.23 8.14
C SER A 383 -1.80 26.65 8.74
N CYS A 384 -1.38 26.00 9.81
CA CYS A 384 -0.10 26.21 10.48
C CYS A 384 1.01 25.31 9.91
N VAL A 385 0.98 25.08 8.60
CA VAL A 385 1.92 24.19 7.91
C VAL A 385 2.81 25.01 6.99
N THR A 386 4.11 24.74 7.04
CA THR A 386 5.07 25.21 6.04
C THR A 386 5.46 24.05 5.14
N THR A 387 5.67 24.36 3.87
CA THR A 387 6.19 23.40 2.92
C THR A 387 7.71 23.51 2.85
N LYS A 388 8.39 22.39 2.99
CA LYS A 388 9.83 22.27 2.78
C LYS A 388 10.08 21.31 1.63
N VAL A 389 10.83 21.76 0.65
CA VAL A 389 11.24 20.91 -0.45
C VAL A 389 12.59 20.28 -0.08
N VAL A 390 12.59 18.96 0.02
CA VAL A 390 13.78 18.17 0.32
C VAL A 390 14.24 17.49 -0.96
N LYS A 391 15.50 17.68 -1.32
CA LYS A 391 16.11 16.90 -2.40
C LYS A 391 16.58 15.56 -1.84
N LEU A 392 16.13 14.48 -2.46
CA LEU A 392 16.54 13.13 -2.13
C LEU A 392 17.94 12.87 -2.71
N ASP A 393 18.74 12.09 -2.01
CA ASP A 393 19.93 11.51 -2.60
C ASP A 393 19.57 10.28 -3.47
N PRO A 394 20.47 9.82 -4.37
CA PRO A 394 20.18 8.71 -5.27
C PRO A 394 19.79 7.40 -4.56
N PHE A 395 20.32 7.14 -3.37
CA PHE A 395 19.97 5.94 -2.61
C PHE A 395 18.57 6.05 -1.98
N GLN A 396 18.19 7.24 -1.54
CA GLN A 396 16.83 7.53 -1.09
C GLN A 396 15.81 7.40 -2.24
N GLU A 397 16.15 7.87 -3.43
CA GLU A 397 15.29 7.69 -4.62
C GLU A 397 15.10 6.20 -4.97
N ILE A 398 16.17 5.40 -4.91
CA ILE A 398 16.11 3.95 -5.11
C ILE A 398 15.24 3.28 -4.05
N ALA A 399 15.39 3.67 -2.80
CA ALA A 399 14.57 3.13 -1.70
C ALA A 399 13.09 3.44 -1.90
N LEU A 400 12.74 4.68 -2.29
CA LEU A 400 11.36 5.07 -2.62
C LEU A 400 10.80 4.31 -3.82
N ALA A 401 11.57 4.15 -4.88
CA ALA A 401 11.15 3.39 -6.05
C ALA A 401 10.85 1.91 -5.69
N ASN A 402 11.62 1.32 -4.78
CA ASN A 402 11.34 -0.03 -4.28
C ASN A 402 10.12 -0.07 -3.36
N ILE A 403 9.89 0.95 -2.52
CA ILE A 403 8.68 1.06 -1.69
C ILE A 403 7.45 1.22 -2.57
N ASP A 404 7.50 2.00 -3.65
CA ASP A 404 6.38 2.14 -4.60
C ASP A 404 6.13 0.82 -5.36
N ALA A 405 7.18 0.12 -5.77
CA ALA A 405 7.04 -1.22 -6.35
C ALA A 405 6.39 -2.21 -5.36
N MET A 406 6.73 -2.15 -4.07
CA MET A 406 6.10 -2.94 -3.00
C MET A 406 4.61 -2.64 -2.88
N LYS A 407 4.22 -1.36 -2.90
CA LYS A 407 2.79 -0.96 -2.88
C LYS A 407 2.03 -1.54 -4.07
N GLU A 408 2.65 -1.53 -5.26
CA GLU A 408 2.06 -2.15 -6.46
C GLU A 408 1.94 -3.68 -6.32
N GLU A 409 2.91 -4.35 -5.72
CA GLU A 409 2.79 -5.78 -5.39
C GLU A 409 1.61 -6.03 -4.46
N MET A 410 1.49 -5.26 -3.36
CA MET A 410 0.43 -5.41 -2.35
C MET A 410 -0.97 -5.29 -2.93
N VAL A 411 -1.22 -4.28 -3.78
CA VAL A 411 -2.56 -4.06 -4.36
C VAL A 411 -2.92 -5.08 -5.45
N ASN A 412 -1.96 -5.86 -5.91
CA ASN A 412 -2.16 -6.96 -6.87
C ASN A 412 -2.18 -8.35 -6.21
N MET A 413 -2.09 -8.43 -4.88
CA MET A 413 -2.22 -9.68 -4.14
C MET A 413 -3.67 -10.11 -4.01
N VAL A 414 -3.92 -11.40 -4.23
CA VAL A 414 -5.24 -12.02 -4.10
C VAL A 414 -5.20 -13.22 -3.17
N ARG A 415 -6.31 -13.45 -2.49
CA ARG A 415 -6.52 -14.64 -1.66
C ARG A 415 -7.10 -15.77 -2.51
N LYS A 416 -6.48 -16.93 -2.51
CA LYS A 416 -7.00 -18.15 -3.11
C LYS A 416 -7.14 -19.24 -2.07
N LYS A 417 -8.22 -19.99 -2.10
CA LYS A 417 -8.35 -21.21 -1.32
C LYS A 417 -7.66 -22.36 -2.05
N ARG A 418 -6.75 -23.05 -1.36
CA ARG A 418 -6.15 -24.29 -1.85
C ARG A 418 -7.10 -25.47 -1.59
N ASP A 419 -6.93 -26.55 -2.31
CA ASP A 419 -7.69 -27.81 -2.11
C ASP A 419 -7.55 -28.35 -0.68
N SER A 420 -6.47 -28.02 0.00
CA SER A 420 -6.25 -28.32 1.42
C SER A 420 -7.10 -27.50 2.39
N GLY A 421 -7.93 -26.59 1.91
CA GLY A 421 -8.74 -25.67 2.72
C GLY A 421 -7.97 -24.48 3.31
N LYS A 422 -6.64 -24.43 3.14
CA LYS A 422 -5.82 -23.30 3.60
C LYS A 422 -5.84 -22.17 2.56
N ASP A 423 -5.86 -20.93 3.04
CA ASP A 423 -5.73 -19.75 2.19
C ASP A 423 -4.28 -19.64 1.68
N SER A 424 -4.12 -19.28 0.42
CA SER A 424 -2.85 -18.86 -0.17
C SER A 424 -2.96 -17.42 -0.67
N PHE A 425 -1.85 -16.72 -0.60
CA PHE A 425 -1.72 -15.34 -1.06
C PHE A 425 -0.75 -15.32 -2.24
N GLU A 426 -1.22 -14.86 -3.38
CA GLU A 426 -0.50 -14.89 -4.65
C GLU A 426 -0.80 -13.61 -5.44
N LEU A 427 0.08 -13.25 -6.36
CA LEU A 427 -0.21 -12.18 -7.32
C LEU A 427 -1.34 -12.61 -8.27
N THR A 428 -2.09 -11.63 -8.78
CA THR A 428 -3.07 -11.88 -9.83
C THR A 428 -2.41 -12.54 -11.04
N PRO A 429 -3.06 -13.49 -11.73
CA PRO A 429 -2.46 -14.20 -12.87
C PRO A 429 -1.94 -13.27 -13.97
N GLU A 430 -2.59 -12.13 -14.16
CA GLU A 430 -2.23 -11.11 -15.15
C GLU A 430 -0.93 -10.39 -14.81
N LYS A 431 -0.58 -10.32 -13.54
CA LYS A 431 0.59 -9.62 -13.01
C LYS A 431 1.71 -10.57 -12.58
N ALA A 432 1.43 -11.85 -12.35
CA ALA A 432 2.41 -12.84 -11.87
C ALA A 432 3.64 -12.97 -12.77
N ASN A 433 3.50 -12.67 -14.09
CA ASN A 433 4.63 -12.69 -15.02
C ASN A 433 5.43 -11.37 -15.07
N LYS A 434 4.93 -10.29 -14.44
CA LYS A 434 5.50 -8.94 -14.51
C LYS A 434 5.98 -8.42 -13.14
N LEU A 435 5.33 -8.87 -12.09
CA LEU A 435 5.61 -8.50 -10.70
C LEU A 435 6.07 -9.74 -9.94
N HIS A 436 6.86 -9.51 -8.92
CA HIS A 436 7.25 -10.49 -7.92
C HIS A 436 6.62 -10.08 -6.59
N ASP A 437 6.37 -11.01 -5.66
CA ASP A 437 5.76 -10.71 -4.36
C ASP A 437 6.81 -10.56 -3.23
N ASP A 438 8.10 -10.55 -3.57
CA ASP A 438 9.21 -10.58 -2.61
C ASP A 438 9.23 -9.37 -1.67
N ARG A 439 8.92 -8.16 -2.17
CA ARG A 439 8.86 -6.94 -1.36
C ARG A 439 7.65 -6.92 -0.44
N SER A 440 6.49 -7.31 -0.97
CA SER A 440 5.25 -7.41 -0.20
C SER A 440 5.36 -8.48 0.88
N TYR A 441 6.08 -9.57 0.61
CA TYR A 441 6.36 -10.62 1.56
C TYR A 441 7.27 -10.13 2.71
N CYS A 442 8.34 -9.40 2.43
CA CYS A 442 9.17 -8.77 3.46
C CYS A 442 8.36 -7.80 4.34
N ALA A 443 7.45 -7.03 3.75
CA ALA A 443 6.58 -6.15 4.51
C ALA A 443 5.59 -6.93 5.40
N ALA A 444 5.09 -8.06 4.89
CA ALA A 444 4.23 -8.94 5.67
C ALA A 444 4.97 -9.58 6.86
N LEU A 445 6.25 -9.96 6.70
CA LEU A 445 7.11 -10.42 7.79
C LEU A 445 7.25 -9.34 8.89
N CYS A 446 7.56 -8.10 8.50
CA CYS A 446 7.65 -6.99 9.45
C CYS A 446 6.30 -6.71 10.14
N ALA A 447 5.19 -6.78 9.41
CA ALA A 447 3.85 -6.59 9.95
C ALA A 447 3.49 -7.66 10.97
N TRP A 448 3.84 -8.91 10.70
CA TRP A 448 3.64 -10.00 11.64
C TRP A 448 4.39 -9.77 12.95
N TRP A 449 5.69 -9.40 12.89
CA TRP A 449 6.45 -9.08 14.09
C TRP A 449 5.88 -7.89 14.86
N LEU A 450 5.43 -6.85 14.15
CA LEU A 450 4.76 -5.71 14.75
C LEU A 450 3.46 -6.13 15.47
N SER A 451 2.67 -7.02 14.88
CA SER A 451 1.43 -7.52 15.48
C SER A 451 1.71 -8.28 16.80
N GLU A 452 2.74 -9.12 16.83
CA GLU A 452 3.18 -9.81 18.07
C GLU A 452 3.59 -8.81 19.16
N LYS A 453 4.37 -7.79 18.82
CA LYS A 453 4.75 -6.71 19.76
C LYS A 453 3.53 -5.95 20.30
N ARG A 454 2.55 -5.68 19.46
CA ARG A 454 1.29 -5.05 19.89
C ARG A 454 0.53 -5.94 20.87
N LEU A 455 0.43 -7.23 20.58
CA LEU A 455 -0.22 -8.20 21.47
C LEU A 455 0.50 -8.32 22.82
N GLU A 456 1.83 -8.35 22.83
CA GLU A 456 2.62 -8.32 24.07
C GLU A 456 2.33 -7.05 24.90
N GLY A 457 2.30 -5.88 24.25
CA GLY A 457 1.96 -4.62 24.90
C GLY A 457 0.57 -4.61 25.52
N ILE A 458 -0.43 -5.17 24.81
CA ILE A 458 -1.81 -5.31 25.32
C ILE A 458 -1.87 -6.28 26.51
N ARG A 459 -1.19 -7.43 26.43
CA ARG A 459 -1.14 -8.42 27.52
C ARG A 459 -0.45 -7.86 28.76
N ALA A 460 0.61 -7.07 28.59
CA ALA A 460 1.30 -6.42 29.70
C ALA A 460 0.42 -5.40 30.44
N ARG A 461 -0.45 -4.68 29.70
CA ARG A 461 -1.41 -3.72 30.28
C ARG A 461 -2.61 -4.40 30.95
N LYS A 462 -3.00 -5.58 30.48
CA LYS A 462 -4.15 -6.35 31.02
C LYS A 462 -3.79 -7.20 32.25
N LYS A 463 -2.58 -7.13 32.78
CA LYS A 463 -2.32 -7.68 34.14
C LYS A 463 -2.93 -6.68 35.13
N PRO A 464 -4.17 -6.91 35.63
CA PRO A 464 -4.68 -6.09 36.72
C PRO A 464 -3.72 -6.30 37.91
N ASP A 465 -3.46 -5.25 38.62
CA ASP A 465 -2.85 -5.35 39.94
C ASP A 465 -3.82 -6.17 40.80
N VAL A 466 -3.55 -7.48 40.86
CA VAL A 466 -4.41 -8.43 41.58
C VAL A 466 -4.44 -8.09 43.07
N SER A 467 -3.44 -7.36 43.57
CA SER A 467 -3.38 -6.86 44.95
C SER A 467 -4.53 -5.89 45.24
N SER A 468 -4.85 -5.00 44.34
CA SER A 468 -5.97 -4.02 44.50
C SER A 468 -7.35 -4.67 44.45
N ILE A 469 -7.50 -5.80 43.76
CA ILE A 469 -8.78 -6.56 43.68
C ILE A 469 -8.97 -7.40 44.95
N ILE A 470 -7.89 -7.95 45.53
CA ILE A 470 -7.95 -8.72 46.76
C ILE A 470 -8.35 -7.82 47.94
N ASP A 471 -7.89 -6.57 47.99
CA ASP A 471 -8.26 -5.59 49.01
C ASP A 471 -9.69 -5.09 48.91
N MET A 472 -10.33 -5.23 47.76
CA MET A 472 -11.75 -4.87 47.52
C MET A 472 -12.74 -6.01 47.80
N LEU A 473 -12.28 -7.25 47.98
CA LEU A 473 -13.15 -8.35 48.34
C LEU A 473 -13.51 -8.27 49.82
N PRO A 474 -14.81 -8.16 50.20
CA PRO A 474 -15.19 -8.17 51.59
C PRO A 474 -14.78 -9.50 52.22
N VAL A 475 -13.84 -9.43 53.19
CA VAL A 475 -13.44 -10.58 53.99
C VAL A 475 -14.69 -11.10 54.70
N ARG A 476 -15.35 -12.11 54.18
CA ARG A 476 -16.35 -12.86 54.91
C ARG A 476 -15.62 -13.59 56.04
N LYS A 477 -15.73 -13.06 57.26
CA LYS A 477 -15.34 -13.80 58.48
C LYS A 477 -16.02 -15.13 58.43
N GLY A 478 -15.25 -16.19 58.28
CA GLY A 478 -15.74 -17.58 58.24
C GLY A 478 -16.47 -17.88 59.54
N LYS A 479 -17.71 -18.29 59.45
CA LYS A 479 -18.35 -19.10 60.48
C LYS A 479 -17.70 -20.46 60.43
N GLN A 480 -17.11 -20.85 61.58
CA GLN A 480 -16.69 -22.24 61.85
C GLN A 480 -17.82 -23.19 61.43
N VAL A 481 -17.51 -24.08 60.53
CA VAL A 481 -18.30 -25.29 60.33
C VAL A 481 -17.58 -26.37 61.08
N ASP A 482 -18.01 -26.55 62.35
CA ASP A 482 -17.71 -27.73 63.14
C ASP A 482 -18.50 -28.90 62.60
N LYS A 483 -17.77 -29.97 62.33
CA LYS A 483 -18.17 -31.38 62.35
C LYS A 483 -19.53 -31.77 61.76
N ILE A 484 -19.51 -32.36 60.59
CA ILE A 484 -20.39 -33.47 60.29
C ILE A 484 -19.54 -34.45 59.45
N PHE A 485 -18.98 -35.43 60.13
CA PHE A 485 -18.79 -36.82 59.69
C PHE A 485 -18.29 -37.57 60.92
N GLY A 486 -19.29 -38.22 61.60
CA GLY A 486 -19.09 -39.43 62.40
C GLY A 486 -19.22 -40.63 61.47
#